data_b9e84be86b083187b0771bbc710683e8
#
_entry.id   b9e84be86b083187b0771bbc710683e8
#
_cell.length_a   1.000
_cell.length_b   1.000
_cell.length_c   1.000
_cell.angle_alpha   90.00
_cell.angle_beta   90.00
_cell.angle_gamma   90.00
#
_symmetry.space_group_name_H-M   'P 1'
#
loop_
_entity.id
_entity.type
_entity.pdbx_description
1 polymer ?
#
loop_
_entity_poly.entity_id
_entity_poly.type
_entity_poly.pdbx_seq_one_letter_code
_entity_poly.pdbx_strand_id
1 'polypeptide(L)'
;MKLKNIILSTALLVGFCACDDLFEPAIENHKTVEDLENMPAWAVGLLGHAYISNPLGENANSWKFTDVATDDAVSNDVGNGYLRMATGAWRADNNPVDSWQYLRASWQYLNQFLEISDKVEWAKDEMGSELLKMRFQGDAYGMRALYMYHLLMSCAGWTADGQLLGIPILLESETIYSDFNKPRNTFRECLDQRNRDVEKAIEMLPEEYGDVETTAEVPTKYTQMGADFSQYNRVFGDHAKNRMSARVARAVRAQAALLAASPAYSEGSGVTWEQAANRMAEILANLGTNPIAAIDATGNKWYEDSNGIKNLVAGYN
;
A
#
# COMPACT_ATOMS: atom_id res chain seq x y z
N MET A 1 23.65 6.04 -69.82
CA MET A 1 23.73 5.39 -68.49
C MET A 1 23.21 3.97 -68.63
N LYS A 2 24.00 2.98 -68.37
CA LYS A 2 23.63 1.59 -68.69
C LYS A 2 22.65 1.05 -67.57
N LEU A 3 21.59 0.39 -68.01
CA LEU A 3 20.53 -0.20 -67.18
C LEU A 3 21.06 -0.95 -65.91
N LYS A 4 22.23 -1.59 -66.02
CA LYS A 4 22.96 -2.24 -64.93
C LYS A 4 23.28 -1.30 -63.76
N ASN A 5 23.61 -0.03 -64.02
CA ASN A 5 23.97 0.91 -62.95
C ASN A 5 22.73 1.43 -62.19
N ILE A 6 21.58 1.47 -62.86
CA ILE A 6 20.29 1.84 -62.24
C ILE A 6 19.82 0.71 -61.34
N ILE A 7 19.90 -0.55 -61.79
CA ILE A 7 19.52 -1.71 -60.97
C ILE A 7 20.44 -1.85 -59.75
N LEU A 8 21.74 -1.59 -59.87
CA LEU A 8 22.70 -1.65 -58.77
C LEU A 8 22.44 -0.53 -57.75
N SER A 9 22.11 0.69 -58.22
CA SER A 9 21.78 1.81 -57.34
C SER A 9 20.46 1.61 -56.59
N THR A 10 19.47 0.99 -57.24
CA THR A 10 18.17 0.69 -56.62
C THR A 10 18.31 -0.45 -55.60
N ALA A 11 19.12 -1.47 -55.86
CA ALA A 11 19.41 -2.55 -54.94
C ALA A 11 20.19 -2.06 -53.70
N LEU A 12 21.08 -1.08 -53.84
CA LEU A 12 21.77 -0.46 -52.69
C LEU A 12 20.84 0.39 -51.84
N LEU A 13 19.90 1.12 -52.44
CA LEU A 13 18.93 1.96 -51.72
C LEU A 13 17.91 1.13 -50.97
N VAL A 14 17.48 -0.03 -51.44
CA VAL A 14 16.57 -0.94 -50.76
C VAL A 14 17.25 -1.68 -49.59
N GLY A 15 18.57 -1.89 -49.70
CA GLY A 15 19.36 -2.53 -48.62
C GLY A 15 19.55 -1.66 -47.37
N PHE A 16 19.40 -0.31 -47.49
CA PHE A 16 19.53 0.59 -46.33
C PHE A 16 18.23 0.78 -45.53
N CYS A 17 17.08 0.39 -46.07
CA CYS A 17 15.81 0.49 -45.36
C CYS A 17 15.44 -0.76 -44.52
N ALA A 18 16.29 -1.79 -44.49
CA ALA A 18 15.94 -3.09 -43.89
C ALA A 18 16.67 -3.40 -42.59
N CYS A 19 17.33 -2.42 -41.97
CA CYS A 19 18.22 -2.71 -40.82
C CYS A 19 18.03 -1.77 -39.61
N ASP A 20 16.88 -1.17 -39.41
CA ASP A 20 16.66 -0.41 -38.17
C ASP A 20 16.59 -1.36 -36.94
N ASP A 21 16.05 -2.56 -37.09
CA ASP A 21 15.95 -3.53 -36.01
C ASP A 21 17.24 -4.32 -35.70
N LEU A 22 18.22 -4.32 -36.64
CA LEU A 22 19.42 -5.19 -36.49
C LEU A 22 20.44 -4.63 -35.50
N PHE A 23 20.35 -3.35 -35.14
CA PHE A 23 21.28 -2.65 -34.25
C PHE A 23 20.66 -2.26 -32.93
N GLU A 24 19.38 -2.52 -32.72
CA GLU A 24 18.78 -2.40 -31.39
C GLU A 24 19.17 -3.64 -30.60
N PRO A 25 19.99 -3.50 -29.54
CA PRO A 25 20.28 -4.63 -28.68
C PRO A 25 18.97 -5.13 -28.09
N ALA A 26 18.66 -6.40 -28.29
CA ALA A 26 17.54 -7.04 -27.61
C ALA A 26 17.79 -6.90 -26.09
N ILE A 27 17.05 -6.00 -25.47
CA ILE A 27 17.12 -5.80 -24.01
C ILE A 27 16.28 -6.91 -23.37
N GLU A 28 16.86 -8.11 -23.29
CA GLU A 28 16.19 -9.35 -22.87
C GLU A 28 15.59 -9.28 -21.45
N ASN A 29 16.05 -8.35 -20.62
CA ASN A 29 15.66 -8.24 -19.21
C ASN A 29 14.77 -7.02 -18.89
N HIS A 30 14.38 -6.23 -19.87
CA HIS A 30 13.44 -5.13 -19.69
C HIS A 30 12.05 -5.55 -20.13
N LYS A 31 11.07 -5.32 -19.27
CA LYS A 31 9.65 -5.47 -19.59
C LYS A 31 9.06 -4.10 -19.89
N THR A 32 8.34 -4.01 -20.97
CA THR A 32 7.56 -2.82 -21.33
C THR A 32 6.26 -2.78 -20.55
N VAL A 33 5.56 -1.65 -20.54
CA VAL A 33 4.22 -1.55 -19.96
C VAL A 33 3.25 -2.53 -20.64
N GLU A 34 3.36 -2.71 -21.96
CA GLU A 34 2.55 -3.65 -22.73
C GLU A 34 2.81 -5.11 -22.33
N ASP A 35 4.06 -5.47 -22.01
CA ASP A 35 4.38 -6.78 -21.46
C ASP A 35 3.68 -7.00 -20.11
N LEU A 36 3.60 -5.97 -19.27
CA LEU A 36 2.91 -6.06 -17.96
C LEU A 36 1.42 -6.24 -18.13
N GLU A 37 0.79 -5.60 -19.12
CA GLU A 37 -0.63 -5.75 -19.44
C GLU A 37 -0.97 -7.21 -19.84
N ASN A 38 -0.06 -7.87 -20.54
CA ASN A 38 -0.23 -9.25 -21.04
C ASN A 38 0.27 -10.34 -20.06
N MET A 39 0.92 -9.95 -18.96
CA MET A 39 1.54 -10.87 -17.99
C MET A 39 1.07 -10.58 -16.55
N PRO A 40 -0.11 -11.10 -16.12
CA PRO A 40 -0.70 -10.79 -14.81
C PRO A 40 0.26 -11.00 -13.62
N ALA A 41 1.11 -12.01 -13.69
CA ALA A 41 2.11 -12.29 -12.63
C ALA A 41 3.13 -11.15 -12.46
N TRP A 42 3.50 -10.48 -13.55
CA TRP A 42 4.41 -9.33 -13.50
C TRP A 42 3.70 -8.07 -13.03
N ALA A 43 2.44 -7.87 -13.44
CA ALA A 43 1.62 -6.78 -12.94
C ALA A 43 1.43 -6.87 -11.42
N VAL A 44 1.15 -8.08 -10.88
CA VAL A 44 1.11 -8.31 -9.42
C VAL A 44 2.46 -8.06 -8.75
N GLY A 45 3.57 -8.24 -9.47
CA GLY A 45 4.91 -7.92 -8.96
C GLY A 45 5.08 -6.46 -8.54
N LEU A 46 4.44 -5.50 -9.25
CA LEU A 46 4.42 -4.10 -8.86
C LEU A 46 3.73 -3.89 -7.50
N LEU A 47 2.59 -4.56 -7.30
CA LEU A 47 1.89 -4.55 -6.01
C LEU A 47 2.71 -5.25 -4.92
N GLY A 48 3.35 -6.37 -5.26
CA GLY A 48 4.22 -7.12 -4.33
C GLY A 48 5.37 -6.28 -3.78
N HIS A 49 5.92 -5.38 -4.59
CA HIS A 49 6.98 -4.47 -4.15
C HIS A 49 6.53 -3.56 -2.99
N ALA A 50 5.26 -3.15 -3.00
CA ALA A 50 4.70 -2.36 -1.91
C ALA A 50 4.76 -3.11 -0.56
N TYR A 51 4.47 -4.42 -0.56
CA TYR A 51 4.53 -5.22 0.66
C TYR A 51 5.94 -5.37 1.24
N ILE A 52 6.98 -5.36 0.41
CA ILE A 52 8.38 -5.42 0.86
C ILE A 52 8.76 -4.16 1.65
N SER A 53 8.25 -3.01 1.25
CA SER A 53 8.52 -1.71 1.88
C SER A 53 7.51 -1.38 2.99
N ASN A 54 6.67 -2.33 3.40
CA ASN A 54 5.67 -2.10 4.43
C ASN A 54 6.34 -1.71 5.77
N PRO A 55 6.07 -0.52 6.31
CA PRO A 55 6.68 -0.05 7.55
C PRO A 55 6.26 -0.85 8.79
N LEU A 56 5.17 -1.64 8.69
CA LEU A 56 4.74 -2.56 9.74
C LEU A 56 5.53 -3.88 9.74
N GLY A 57 6.28 -4.16 8.67
CA GLY A 57 7.17 -5.32 8.55
C GLY A 57 8.53 -5.04 9.18
N GLU A 58 8.59 -4.70 10.45
CA GLU A 58 9.87 -4.71 11.15
C GLU A 58 10.40 -6.15 11.14
N ASN A 59 11.50 -6.36 10.40
CA ASN A 59 12.18 -7.63 10.53
C ASN A 59 12.71 -7.73 11.97
N ALA A 60 12.64 -8.91 12.56
CA ALA A 60 13.09 -9.18 13.92
C ALA A 60 14.57 -8.80 14.19
N ASN A 61 15.31 -8.41 13.16
CA ASN A 61 16.71 -7.99 13.21
C ASN A 61 16.88 -6.45 13.29
N SER A 62 15.82 -5.67 13.14
CA SER A 62 15.91 -4.22 13.28
C SER A 62 15.67 -3.83 14.74
N TRP A 63 16.57 -3.83 15.59
CA TRP A 63 16.52 -3.38 17.01
C TRP A 63 15.86 -1.99 17.25
N LYS A 64 14.83 -1.69 16.49
CA LYS A 64 14.09 -0.44 16.50
C LYS A 64 12.86 -0.57 17.40
N PHE A 65 13.09 -0.68 18.69
CA PHE A 65 12.00 -0.62 19.65
C PHE A 65 11.64 0.83 19.93
N THR A 66 10.40 1.21 19.64
CA THR A 66 9.87 2.56 19.89
C THR A 66 9.93 2.95 21.35
N ASP A 67 9.87 1.97 22.25
CA ASP A 67 9.96 2.16 23.71
C ASP A 67 11.26 2.86 24.14
N VAL A 68 12.33 2.73 23.34
CA VAL A 68 13.60 3.46 23.58
C VAL A 68 13.47 4.97 23.39
N ALA A 69 12.40 5.45 22.74
CA ALA A 69 12.09 6.87 22.66
C ALA A 69 11.31 7.40 23.87
N THR A 70 10.97 6.54 24.82
CA THR A 70 10.22 6.85 26.03
C THR A 70 11.07 6.61 27.27
N ASP A 71 10.48 6.69 28.45
CA ASP A 71 11.09 6.37 29.73
C ASP A 71 10.99 4.87 30.10
N ASP A 72 10.29 4.07 29.29
CA ASP A 72 10.08 2.64 29.54
C ASP A 72 11.32 1.78 29.22
N ALA A 73 12.17 2.23 28.28
CA ALA A 73 13.34 1.47 27.86
C ALA A 73 14.53 2.37 27.47
N VAL A 74 15.72 1.80 27.53
CA VAL A 74 16.96 2.45 27.09
C VAL A 74 17.78 1.48 26.23
N SER A 75 18.37 1.98 25.16
CA SER A 75 19.32 1.22 24.32
C SER A 75 20.76 1.54 24.71
N ASN A 76 21.62 0.52 24.69
CA ASN A 76 23.07 0.71 24.77
C ASN A 76 23.72 1.00 23.41
N ASP A 77 22.93 0.93 22.31
CA ASP A 77 23.38 1.30 20.98
C ASP A 77 23.22 2.80 20.78
N VAL A 78 24.33 3.52 20.80
CA VAL A 78 24.40 4.99 20.58
C VAL A 78 23.94 5.38 19.16
N GLY A 79 23.91 4.43 18.22
CA GLY A 79 23.41 4.60 16.86
C GLY A 79 21.89 4.48 16.73
N ASN A 80 21.21 4.02 17.79
CA ASN A 80 19.77 3.79 17.78
C ASN A 80 18.99 5.10 17.50
N GLY A 81 18.14 5.09 16.49
CA GLY A 81 17.36 6.25 16.07
C GLY A 81 16.38 6.74 17.14
N TYR A 82 15.72 5.81 17.84
CA TYR A 82 14.77 6.16 18.91
C TYR A 82 15.47 6.74 20.16
N LEU A 83 16.68 6.27 20.47
CA LEU A 83 17.50 6.89 21.52
C LEU A 83 17.84 8.35 21.17
N ARG A 84 18.09 8.65 19.90
CA ARG A 84 18.31 10.02 19.43
C ARG A 84 17.06 10.88 19.59
N MET A 85 15.86 10.31 19.38
CA MET A 85 14.59 11.00 19.66
C MET A 85 14.47 11.33 21.14
N ALA A 86 14.68 10.35 22.04
CA ALA A 86 14.64 10.52 23.49
C ALA A 86 15.62 11.59 24.01
N THR A 87 16.77 11.75 23.34
CA THR A 87 17.81 12.74 23.71
C THR A 87 17.63 14.10 23.03
N GLY A 88 16.54 14.33 22.30
CA GLY A 88 16.25 15.62 21.65
C GLY A 88 17.04 15.86 20.36
N ALA A 89 17.67 14.84 19.79
CA ALA A 89 18.45 14.96 18.56
C ALA A 89 17.61 14.81 17.27
N TRP A 90 16.29 14.83 17.39
CA TRP A 90 15.38 14.77 16.24
C TRP A 90 15.29 16.14 15.55
N ARG A 91 15.68 16.18 14.27
CA ARG A 91 15.66 17.37 13.43
C ARG A 91 15.25 17.01 12.02
N ALA A 92 14.89 18.00 11.21
CA ALA A 92 14.49 17.81 9.81
C ALA A 92 15.58 17.13 8.95
N ASP A 93 16.86 17.40 9.26
CA ASP A 93 18.03 16.79 8.61
C ASP A 93 18.51 15.50 9.29
N ASN A 94 17.87 15.10 10.37
CA ASN A 94 18.18 13.89 11.12
C ASN A 94 16.89 13.30 11.72
N ASN A 95 16.03 12.79 10.85
CA ASN A 95 14.79 12.13 11.25
C ASN A 95 15.03 10.61 11.40
N PRO A 96 15.08 10.07 12.63
CA PRO A 96 15.38 8.66 12.87
C PRO A 96 14.30 7.71 12.35
N VAL A 97 13.10 8.20 12.10
CA VAL A 97 11.94 7.44 11.58
C VAL A 97 11.64 7.79 10.12
N ASP A 98 12.61 8.36 9.41
CA ASP A 98 12.43 8.72 8.01
C ASP A 98 12.14 7.47 7.16
N SER A 99 11.00 7.52 6.49
CA SER A 99 10.55 6.48 5.58
C SER A 99 10.36 7.02 4.15
N TRP A 100 10.74 8.28 3.91
CA TRP A 100 10.43 8.99 2.67
C TRP A 100 10.86 8.21 1.43
N GLN A 101 12.13 7.83 1.35
CA GLN A 101 12.69 7.19 0.17
C GLN A 101 11.99 5.86 -0.16
N TYR A 102 11.79 5.01 0.84
CA TYR A 102 11.22 3.68 0.64
C TYR A 102 9.73 3.74 0.30
N LEU A 103 8.97 4.55 1.03
CA LEU A 103 7.53 4.65 0.82
C LEU A 103 7.20 5.37 -0.49
N ARG A 104 8.01 6.37 -0.88
CA ARG A 104 7.86 7.04 -2.17
C ARG A 104 8.14 6.11 -3.34
N ALA A 105 9.20 5.29 -3.26
CA ALA A 105 9.46 4.29 -4.27
C ALA A 105 8.31 3.29 -4.42
N SER A 106 7.80 2.77 -3.29
CA SER A 106 6.66 1.84 -3.31
C SER A 106 5.38 2.50 -3.81
N TRP A 107 5.15 3.77 -3.48
CA TRP A 107 4.03 4.54 -4.01
C TRP A 107 4.08 4.66 -5.53
N GLN A 108 5.27 4.86 -6.10
CA GLN A 108 5.48 4.85 -7.54
C GLN A 108 5.01 3.53 -8.18
N TYR A 109 5.39 2.38 -7.60
CA TYR A 109 4.95 1.08 -8.09
C TYR A 109 3.42 0.88 -7.95
N LEU A 110 2.80 1.38 -6.87
CA LEU A 110 1.35 1.35 -6.71
C LEU A 110 0.63 2.17 -7.78
N ASN A 111 1.15 3.36 -8.11
CA ASN A 111 0.57 4.18 -9.17
C ASN A 111 0.71 3.49 -10.54
N GLN A 112 1.88 2.97 -10.87
CA GLN A 112 2.09 2.19 -12.10
C GLN A 112 1.13 0.99 -12.18
N PHE A 113 0.96 0.27 -11.06
CA PHE A 113 0.01 -0.84 -10.98
C PHE A 113 -1.42 -0.37 -11.27
N LEU A 114 -1.89 0.69 -10.63
CA LEU A 114 -3.24 1.22 -10.81
C LEU A 114 -3.49 1.69 -12.24
N GLU A 115 -2.49 2.27 -12.92
CA GLU A 115 -2.59 2.74 -14.30
C GLU A 115 -2.77 1.60 -15.32
N ILE A 116 -2.17 0.43 -15.06
CA ILE A 116 -2.27 -0.71 -15.97
C ILE A 116 -3.36 -1.71 -15.60
N SER A 117 -3.79 -1.73 -14.34
CA SER A 117 -4.61 -2.81 -13.76
C SER A 117 -5.96 -3.05 -14.46
N ASP A 118 -6.53 -2.04 -15.10
CA ASP A 118 -7.77 -2.17 -15.87
C ASP A 118 -7.58 -2.86 -17.22
N LYS A 119 -6.36 -2.93 -17.73
CA LYS A 119 -6.02 -3.51 -19.04
C LYS A 119 -5.56 -4.96 -18.94
N VAL A 120 -5.22 -5.41 -17.73
CA VAL A 120 -4.70 -6.77 -17.50
C VAL A 120 -5.82 -7.78 -17.52
N GLU A 121 -5.67 -8.84 -18.31
CA GLU A 121 -6.52 -10.03 -18.27
C GLU A 121 -6.10 -10.93 -17.10
N TRP A 122 -6.70 -10.72 -15.92
CA TRP A 122 -6.31 -11.38 -14.68
C TRP A 122 -6.62 -12.88 -14.64
N ALA A 123 -7.66 -13.31 -15.35
CA ALA A 123 -8.04 -14.71 -15.50
C ALA A 123 -8.75 -14.93 -16.84
N LYS A 124 -8.83 -16.19 -17.29
CA LYS A 124 -9.51 -16.56 -18.53
C LYS A 124 -11.03 -16.43 -18.45
N ASP A 125 -11.60 -16.62 -17.27
CA ASP A 125 -13.03 -16.42 -17.02
C ASP A 125 -13.28 -14.99 -16.56
N GLU A 126 -14.31 -14.37 -17.10
CA GLU A 126 -14.64 -12.96 -16.90
C GLU A 126 -14.85 -12.63 -15.41
N MET A 127 -15.64 -13.44 -14.70
CA MET A 127 -15.90 -13.22 -13.27
C MET A 127 -14.63 -13.29 -12.43
N GLY A 128 -13.78 -14.28 -12.66
CA GLY A 128 -12.51 -14.40 -11.95
C GLY A 128 -11.56 -13.25 -12.26
N SER A 129 -11.53 -12.78 -13.50
CA SER A 129 -10.74 -11.62 -13.90
C SER A 129 -11.20 -10.36 -13.18
N GLU A 130 -12.51 -10.12 -13.11
CA GLU A 130 -13.09 -8.96 -12.44
C GLU A 130 -12.84 -8.97 -10.92
N LEU A 131 -13.04 -10.12 -10.27
CA LEU A 131 -12.79 -10.26 -8.84
C LEU A 131 -11.30 -10.10 -8.48
N LEU A 132 -10.38 -10.65 -9.30
CA LEU A 132 -8.94 -10.47 -9.10
C LEU A 132 -8.53 -9.00 -9.29
N LYS A 133 -9.08 -8.32 -10.31
CA LYS A 133 -8.89 -6.89 -10.50
C LYS A 133 -9.32 -6.10 -9.27
N MET A 134 -10.55 -6.32 -8.78
CA MET A 134 -11.06 -5.67 -7.57
C MET A 134 -10.15 -5.91 -6.37
N ARG A 135 -9.72 -7.16 -6.16
CA ARG A 135 -8.83 -7.50 -5.06
C ARG A 135 -7.52 -6.72 -5.13
N PHE A 136 -6.85 -6.76 -6.28
CA PHE A 136 -5.53 -6.14 -6.43
C PHE A 136 -5.60 -4.61 -6.44
N GLN A 137 -6.64 -4.02 -7.04
CA GLN A 137 -6.85 -2.57 -6.97
C GLN A 137 -7.18 -2.11 -5.54
N GLY A 138 -8.07 -2.83 -4.85
CA GLY A 138 -8.40 -2.54 -3.45
C GLY A 138 -7.18 -2.63 -2.53
N ASP A 139 -6.33 -3.63 -2.77
CA ASP A 139 -5.05 -3.80 -2.08
C ASP A 139 -4.12 -2.60 -2.33
N ALA A 140 -3.96 -2.19 -3.59
CA ALA A 140 -3.13 -1.05 -3.96
C ALA A 140 -3.62 0.28 -3.33
N TYR A 141 -4.92 0.55 -3.34
CA TYR A 141 -5.50 1.72 -2.68
C TYR A 141 -5.27 1.69 -1.17
N GLY A 142 -5.51 0.54 -0.53
CA GLY A 142 -5.29 0.37 0.90
C GLY A 142 -3.82 0.58 1.31
N MET A 143 -2.89 0.03 0.54
CA MET A 143 -1.44 0.22 0.76
C MET A 143 -1.02 1.68 0.54
N ARG A 144 -1.56 2.36 -0.47
CA ARG A 144 -1.29 3.77 -0.71
C ARG A 144 -1.79 4.65 0.45
N ALA A 145 -2.96 4.34 1.00
CA ALA A 145 -3.49 5.00 2.19
C ALA A 145 -2.62 4.76 3.43
N LEU A 146 -2.12 3.54 3.62
CA LEU A 146 -1.20 3.18 4.70
C LEU A 146 0.10 3.97 4.60
N TYR A 147 0.68 4.06 3.41
CA TYR A 147 1.91 4.82 3.20
C TYR A 147 1.73 6.30 3.43
N MET A 148 0.60 6.87 3.01
CA MET A 148 0.29 8.27 3.31
C MET A 148 0.21 8.52 4.82
N TYR A 149 -0.40 7.61 5.58
CA TYR A 149 -0.42 7.71 7.05
C TYR A 149 1.00 7.77 7.64
N HIS A 150 1.88 6.84 7.25
CA HIS A 150 3.25 6.81 7.76
C HIS A 150 4.08 8.03 7.33
N LEU A 151 3.90 8.51 6.10
CA LEU A 151 4.56 9.71 5.62
C LEU A 151 4.04 10.97 6.33
N LEU A 152 2.76 11.05 6.64
CA LEU A 152 2.22 12.15 7.45
C LEU A 152 2.78 12.12 8.87
N MET A 153 2.87 10.93 9.48
CA MET A 153 3.44 10.78 10.83
C MET A 153 4.91 11.23 10.90
N SER A 154 5.70 10.94 9.86
CA SER A 154 7.14 11.22 9.86
C SER A 154 7.55 12.56 9.22
N CYS A 155 6.74 13.10 8.30
CA CYS A 155 7.12 14.23 7.47
C CYS A 155 6.19 15.45 7.57
N ALA A 156 4.97 15.32 8.15
CA ALA A 156 4.07 16.45 8.29
C ALA A 156 4.51 17.41 9.40
N GLY A 157 4.14 18.68 9.28
CA GLY A 157 4.46 19.65 10.32
C GLY A 157 4.06 21.07 9.96
N TRP A 158 4.12 21.92 10.98
CA TRP A 158 3.85 23.33 10.87
C TRP A 158 5.01 24.09 10.24
N THR A 159 4.71 24.99 9.35
CA THR A 159 5.65 25.95 8.79
C THR A 159 5.78 27.17 9.70
N ALA A 160 6.81 27.96 9.50
CA ALA A 160 7.03 29.19 10.29
C ALA A 160 5.92 30.24 10.11
N ASP A 161 5.20 30.21 8.99
CA ASP A 161 4.05 31.08 8.69
C ASP A 161 2.69 30.48 9.13
N GLY A 162 2.73 29.40 9.90
CA GLY A 162 1.54 28.83 10.54
C GLY A 162 0.67 27.94 9.65
N GLN A 163 1.22 27.38 8.58
CA GLN A 163 0.53 26.39 7.76
C GLN A 163 0.87 24.97 8.21
N LEU A 164 -0.13 24.11 8.38
CA LEU A 164 0.10 22.70 8.59
C LEU A 164 0.19 21.97 7.24
N LEU A 165 1.41 21.59 6.85
CA LEU A 165 1.68 20.88 5.61
C LEU A 165 1.84 19.37 5.82
N GLY A 166 1.32 18.63 4.86
CA GLY A 166 1.49 17.18 4.71
C GLY A 166 2.66 16.85 3.76
N ILE A 167 2.38 16.13 2.71
CA ILE A 167 3.31 15.66 1.68
C ILE A 167 2.79 16.04 0.28
N PRO A 168 3.61 16.02 -0.77
CA PRO A 168 3.09 16.08 -2.14
C PRO A 168 2.20 14.87 -2.44
N ILE A 169 0.99 15.12 -2.90
CA ILE A 169 0.05 14.07 -3.33
C ILE A 169 0.34 13.73 -4.78
N LEU A 170 0.78 12.49 -5.03
CA LEU A 170 1.12 11.98 -6.35
C LEU A 170 0.24 10.79 -6.66
N LEU A 171 -0.68 10.95 -7.60
CA LEU A 171 -1.67 9.93 -7.96
C LEU A 171 -1.36 9.21 -9.27
N GLU A 172 -0.35 9.70 -9.99
CA GLU A 172 0.14 9.16 -11.24
C GLU A 172 1.59 8.70 -11.08
N SER A 173 2.02 7.77 -11.92
CA SER A 173 3.41 7.36 -11.95
C SER A 173 4.30 8.49 -12.50
N GLU A 174 5.48 8.63 -11.94
CA GLU A 174 6.45 9.63 -12.37
C GLU A 174 7.40 9.02 -13.40
N THR A 175 7.76 9.79 -14.40
CA THR A 175 8.72 9.47 -15.44
C THR A 175 9.93 10.42 -15.35
N ILE A 176 10.95 10.19 -16.15
CA ILE A 176 12.12 11.09 -16.24
C ILE A 176 11.77 12.53 -16.68
N TYR A 177 10.56 12.74 -17.21
CA TYR A 177 10.05 14.04 -17.64
C TYR A 177 9.13 14.70 -16.60
N SER A 178 8.87 14.05 -15.48
CA SER A 178 8.00 14.57 -14.44
C SER A 178 8.68 15.71 -13.68
N ASP A 179 7.87 16.67 -13.20
CA ASP A 179 8.33 17.66 -12.26
C ASP A 179 8.47 17.03 -10.85
N PHE A 180 9.70 16.87 -10.40
CA PHE A 180 10.00 16.31 -9.07
C PHE A 180 9.97 17.36 -7.95
N ASN A 181 9.83 18.64 -8.26
CA ASN A 181 9.81 19.74 -7.29
C ASN A 181 8.38 20.17 -6.92
N LYS A 182 7.47 19.21 -6.79
CA LYS A 182 6.10 19.50 -6.39
C LYS A 182 6.03 20.04 -4.96
N PRO A 183 5.26 21.11 -4.72
CA PRO A 183 5.06 21.62 -3.36
C PRO A 183 4.32 20.62 -2.51
N ARG A 184 4.48 20.74 -1.20
CA ARG A 184 3.70 19.96 -0.23
C ARG A 184 2.25 20.41 -0.24
N ASN A 185 1.34 19.47 -0.22
CA ASN A 185 -0.06 19.72 0.05
C ASN A 185 -0.29 20.00 1.54
N THR A 186 -1.43 20.58 1.86
CA THR A 186 -1.84 20.72 3.26
C THR A 186 -2.06 19.33 3.88
N PHE A 187 -1.92 19.25 5.19
CA PHE A 187 -2.21 18.03 5.94
C PHE A 187 -3.66 17.56 5.72
N ARG A 188 -4.60 18.51 5.65
CA ARG A 188 -6.01 18.23 5.39
C ARG A 188 -6.23 17.59 4.01
N GLU A 189 -5.65 18.15 2.95
CA GLU A 189 -5.74 17.57 1.61
C GLU A 189 -5.20 16.14 1.56
N CYS A 190 -4.08 15.88 2.27
CA CYS A 190 -3.53 14.54 2.40
C CYS A 190 -4.49 13.57 3.11
N LEU A 191 -5.13 14.01 4.20
CA LEU A 191 -6.15 13.20 4.88
C LEU A 191 -7.34 12.88 3.97
N ASP A 192 -7.81 13.87 3.23
CA ASP A 192 -8.94 13.71 2.32
C ASP A 192 -8.58 12.74 1.18
N GLN A 193 -7.38 12.84 0.60
CA GLN A 193 -6.91 11.89 -0.41
C GLN A 193 -6.77 10.47 0.16
N ARG A 194 -6.17 10.34 1.33
CA ARG A 194 -6.06 9.05 2.01
C ARG A 194 -7.43 8.43 2.28
N ASN A 195 -8.40 9.23 2.71
CA ASN A 195 -9.77 8.75 2.94
C ASN A 195 -10.40 8.22 1.65
N ARG A 196 -10.21 8.91 0.51
CA ARG A 196 -10.68 8.41 -0.79
C ARG A 196 -10.07 7.06 -1.15
N ASP A 197 -8.79 6.86 -0.88
CA ASP A 197 -8.13 5.58 -1.12
C ASP A 197 -8.66 4.49 -0.17
N VAL A 198 -8.87 4.80 1.10
CA VAL A 198 -9.50 3.86 2.05
C VAL A 198 -10.91 3.48 1.62
N GLU A 199 -11.73 4.42 1.16
CA GLU A 199 -13.09 4.13 0.70
C GLU A 199 -13.10 3.20 -0.49
N LYS A 200 -12.20 3.39 -1.47
CA LYS A 200 -12.01 2.46 -2.59
C LYS A 200 -11.58 1.07 -2.11
N ALA A 201 -10.64 1.00 -1.17
CA ALA A 201 -10.23 -0.29 -0.62
C ALA A 201 -11.38 -1.01 0.08
N ILE A 202 -12.18 -0.32 0.89
CA ILE A 202 -13.36 -0.89 1.58
C ILE A 202 -14.43 -1.35 0.59
N GLU A 203 -14.66 -0.59 -0.47
CA GLU A 203 -15.62 -0.95 -1.53
C GLU A 203 -15.21 -2.25 -2.23
N MET A 204 -13.94 -2.41 -2.53
CA MET A 204 -13.41 -3.52 -3.33
C MET A 204 -13.08 -4.76 -2.51
N LEU A 205 -12.61 -4.62 -1.26
CA LEU A 205 -12.07 -5.73 -0.47
C LEU A 205 -13.10 -6.30 0.51
N PRO A 206 -12.98 -7.61 0.85
CA PRO A 206 -13.78 -8.20 1.93
C PRO A 206 -13.36 -7.62 3.29
N GLU A 207 -14.23 -7.75 4.29
CA GLU A 207 -13.86 -7.40 5.66
C GLU A 207 -12.67 -8.22 6.13
N GLU A 208 -12.70 -9.52 5.86
CA GLU A 208 -11.62 -10.47 6.09
C GLU A 208 -11.56 -11.47 4.95
N TYR A 209 -10.38 -12.00 4.71
CA TYR A 209 -10.18 -13.10 3.79
C TYR A 209 -10.49 -14.42 4.48
N GLY A 210 -11.14 -15.33 3.76
CA GLY A 210 -11.46 -16.65 4.24
C GLY A 210 -12.35 -17.41 3.29
N ASP A 211 -12.26 -18.74 3.32
CA ASP A 211 -13.13 -19.59 2.56
C ASP A 211 -14.55 -19.59 3.14
N VAL A 212 -15.55 -19.67 2.28
CA VAL A 212 -16.96 -19.83 2.61
C VAL A 212 -17.47 -21.13 2.01
N GLU A 213 -18.48 -21.74 2.61
CA GLU A 213 -19.00 -23.05 2.18
C GLU A 213 -20.11 -22.92 1.14
N THR A 214 -20.83 -21.81 1.16
CA THR A 214 -21.99 -21.58 0.30
C THR A 214 -22.03 -20.18 -0.29
N THR A 215 -22.73 -20.02 -1.42
CA THR A 215 -22.92 -18.70 -2.04
C THR A 215 -23.71 -17.73 -1.15
N ALA A 216 -24.51 -18.23 -0.21
CA ALA A 216 -25.22 -17.38 0.75
C ALA A 216 -24.30 -16.67 1.76
N GLU A 217 -23.11 -17.21 2.00
CA GLU A 217 -22.10 -16.64 2.87
C GLU A 217 -21.18 -15.63 2.16
N VAL A 218 -21.19 -15.63 0.81
CA VAL A 218 -20.42 -14.68 0.02
C VAL A 218 -20.97 -13.26 0.27
N PRO A 219 -20.10 -12.25 0.56
CA PRO A 219 -20.57 -10.89 0.77
C PRO A 219 -21.40 -10.36 -0.41
N THR A 220 -22.50 -9.68 -0.09
CA THR A 220 -23.51 -9.23 -1.06
C THR A 220 -22.94 -8.47 -2.25
N LYS A 221 -21.89 -7.67 -2.05
CA LYS A 221 -21.27 -6.93 -3.15
C LYS A 221 -20.72 -7.82 -4.27
N TYR A 222 -20.26 -9.03 -3.96
CA TYR A 222 -19.75 -9.96 -4.96
C TYR A 222 -20.88 -10.82 -5.56
N THR A 223 -21.87 -11.23 -4.75
CA THR A 223 -23.04 -11.95 -5.29
C THR A 223 -23.89 -11.09 -6.21
N GLN A 224 -23.95 -9.76 -5.98
CA GLN A 224 -24.60 -8.82 -6.91
C GLN A 224 -23.91 -8.73 -8.26
N MET A 225 -22.62 -9.04 -8.34
CA MET A 225 -21.88 -9.18 -9.59
C MET A 225 -22.11 -10.55 -10.27
N GLY A 226 -22.70 -11.51 -9.56
CA GLY A 226 -22.94 -12.87 -10.03
C GLY A 226 -21.91 -13.89 -9.55
N ALA A 227 -21.03 -13.54 -8.61
CA ALA A 227 -20.03 -14.47 -8.09
C ALA A 227 -20.68 -15.53 -7.17
N ASP A 228 -20.28 -16.79 -7.36
CA ASP A 228 -20.56 -17.90 -6.46
C ASP A 228 -19.43 -18.09 -5.42
N PHE A 229 -19.65 -19.02 -4.48
CA PHE A 229 -18.68 -19.29 -3.41
C PHE A 229 -17.34 -19.86 -3.95
N SER A 230 -17.36 -20.61 -5.04
CA SER A 230 -16.12 -21.16 -5.63
C SER A 230 -15.27 -20.07 -6.26
N GLN A 231 -15.90 -19.14 -6.98
CA GLN A 231 -15.24 -17.97 -7.56
C GLN A 231 -14.72 -17.03 -6.47
N TYR A 232 -15.53 -16.81 -5.41
CA TYR A 232 -15.13 -16.03 -4.25
C TYR A 232 -13.91 -16.63 -3.55
N ASN A 233 -13.95 -17.91 -3.18
CA ASN A 233 -12.86 -18.60 -2.49
C ASN A 233 -11.57 -18.60 -3.30
N ARG A 234 -11.66 -18.72 -4.63
CA ARG A 234 -10.52 -18.65 -5.53
C ARG A 234 -9.78 -17.31 -5.44
N VAL A 235 -10.48 -16.22 -5.12
CA VAL A 235 -9.91 -14.88 -5.10
C VAL A 235 -9.69 -14.35 -3.67
N PHE A 236 -10.68 -14.53 -2.80
CA PHE A 236 -10.72 -13.95 -1.45
C PHE A 236 -10.65 -15.00 -0.32
N GLY A 237 -10.35 -16.25 -0.66
CA GLY A 237 -10.28 -17.36 0.29
C GLY A 237 -9.07 -17.29 1.23
N ASP A 238 -8.87 -18.35 1.98
CA ASP A 238 -7.84 -18.49 3.03
C ASP A 238 -6.42 -18.22 2.54
N HIS A 239 -6.10 -18.55 1.31
CA HIS A 239 -4.79 -18.29 0.70
C HIS A 239 -4.45 -16.79 0.55
N ALA A 240 -5.45 -15.94 0.66
CA ALA A 240 -5.28 -14.48 0.55
C ALA A 240 -5.18 -13.78 1.92
N LYS A 241 -5.23 -14.52 3.03
CA LYS A 241 -5.01 -13.98 4.38
C LYS A 241 -3.69 -13.23 4.47
N ASN A 242 -3.59 -12.31 5.42
CA ASN A 242 -2.44 -11.43 5.64
C ASN A 242 -2.19 -10.40 4.52
N ARG A 243 -3.20 -10.11 3.70
CA ARG A 243 -3.22 -9.01 2.73
C ARG A 243 -4.09 -7.86 3.24
N MET A 244 -4.01 -6.73 2.56
CA MET A 244 -4.92 -5.59 2.83
C MET A 244 -6.36 -6.06 2.72
N SER A 245 -7.16 -5.78 3.74
CA SER A 245 -8.60 -6.06 3.80
C SER A 245 -9.36 -4.77 4.11
N ALA A 246 -10.69 -4.80 3.99
CA ALA A 246 -11.51 -3.64 4.36
C ALA A 246 -11.35 -3.28 5.85
N ARG A 247 -11.21 -4.27 6.74
CA ARG A 247 -10.93 -4.05 8.16
C ARG A 247 -9.58 -3.36 8.37
N VAL A 248 -8.51 -3.82 7.70
CA VAL A 248 -7.19 -3.19 7.77
C VAL A 248 -7.25 -1.74 7.24
N ALA A 249 -7.95 -1.50 6.13
CA ALA A 249 -8.14 -0.15 5.60
C ALA A 249 -8.89 0.77 6.59
N ARG A 250 -9.93 0.26 7.28
CA ARG A 250 -10.60 1.00 8.36
C ARG A 250 -9.65 1.30 9.51
N ALA A 251 -8.80 0.36 9.90
CA ALA A 251 -7.81 0.56 10.96
C ALA A 251 -6.81 1.66 10.60
N VAL A 252 -6.32 1.67 9.35
CA VAL A 252 -5.47 2.75 8.82
C VAL A 252 -6.18 4.10 8.91
N ARG A 253 -7.48 4.15 8.54
CA ARG A 253 -8.29 5.37 8.65
C ARG A 253 -8.43 5.84 10.10
N ALA A 254 -8.68 4.94 11.02
CA ALA A 254 -8.84 5.24 12.43
C ALA A 254 -7.55 5.75 13.06
N GLN A 255 -6.42 5.10 12.80
CA GLN A 255 -5.10 5.55 13.28
C GLN A 255 -4.74 6.95 12.78
N ALA A 256 -5.01 7.24 11.50
CA ALA A 256 -4.73 8.56 10.97
C ALA A 256 -5.72 9.63 11.47
N ALA A 257 -6.97 9.27 11.78
CA ALA A 257 -7.89 10.19 12.45
C ALA A 257 -7.43 10.51 13.88
N LEU A 258 -6.89 9.52 14.59
CA LEU A 258 -6.28 9.71 15.92
C LEU A 258 -5.06 10.65 15.85
N LEU A 259 -4.17 10.42 14.89
CA LEU A 259 -3.04 11.32 14.64
C LEU A 259 -3.52 12.75 14.36
N ALA A 260 -4.50 12.90 13.48
CA ALA A 260 -5.03 14.21 13.08
C ALA A 260 -5.75 14.95 14.20
N ALA A 261 -6.40 14.23 15.14
CA ALA A 261 -7.06 14.80 16.31
C ALA A 261 -6.08 15.16 17.45
N SER A 262 -4.82 14.71 17.37
CA SER A 262 -3.82 14.99 18.40
C SER A 262 -3.53 16.50 18.51
N PRO A 263 -3.09 16.98 19.68
CA PRO A 263 -2.83 18.41 19.89
C PRO A 263 -1.85 19.01 18.88
N ALA A 264 -0.93 18.20 18.32
CA ALA A 264 0.03 18.66 17.33
C ALA A 264 -0.60 19.03 15.98
N TYR A 265 -1.75 18.44 15.64
CA TYR A 265 -2.33 18.56 14.29
C TYR A 265 -3.79 19.00 14.27
N SER A 266 -4.52 18.94 15.38
CA SER A 266 -5.98 19.15 15.42
C SER A 266 -6.43 20.48 14.86
N GLU A 267 -5.70 21.56 15.14
CA GLU A 267 -6.02 22.91 14.64
C GLU A 267 -5.97 22.97 13.10
N GLY A 268 -4.91 22.44 12.48
CA GLY A 268 -4.75 22.47 11.01
C GLY A 268 -5.48 21.36 10.28
N SER A 269 -5.76 20.24 10.95
CA SER A 269 -6.49 19.10 10.35
C SER A 269 -7.99 19.29 10.39
N GLY A 270 -8.52 20.01 11.38
CA GLY A 270 -9.95 20.13 11.65
C GLY A 270 -10.60 18.82 12.10
N VAL A 271 -9.83 17.82 12.55
CA VAL A 271 -10.35 16.53 13.04
C VAL A 271 -10.48 16.58 14.55
N THR A 272 -11.67 16.25 15.07
CA THR A 272 -11.96 16.22 16.49
C THR A 272 -11.71 14.84 17.12
N TRP A 273 -11.55 14.78 18.44
CA TRP A 273 -11.46 13.53 19.18
C TRP A 273 -12.71 12.65 19.01
N GLU A 274 -13.90 13.28 18.91
CA GLU A 274 -15.14 12.56 18.65
C GLU A 274 -15.12 11.87 17.27
N GLN A 275 -14.65 12.56 16.24
CA GLN A 275 -14.50 11.98 14.91
C GLN A 275 -13.50 10.83 14.91
N ALA A 276 -12.37 10.95 15.61
CA ALA A 276 -11.41 9.87 15.77
C ALA A 276 -12.00 8.66 16.50
N ALA A 277 -12.72 8.89 17.61
CA ALA A 277 -13.41 7.85 18.36
C ALA A 277 -14.46 7.12 17.50
N ASN A 278 -15.22 7.85 16.70
CA ASN A 278 -16.21 7.25 15.79
C ASN A 278 -15.54 6.35 14.73
N ARG A 279 -14.36 6.73 14.21
CA ARG A 279 -13.60 5.87 13.28
C ARG A 279 -13.08 4.60 13.95
N MET A 280 -12.70 4.64 15.23
CA MET A 280 -12.35 3.45 16.00
C MET A 280 -13.58 2.57 16.25
N ALA A 281 -14.73 3.17 16.57
CA ALA A 281 -15.98 2.46 16.78
C ALA A 281 -16.46 1.69 15.55
N GLU A 282 -16.21 2.20 14.34
CA GLU A 282 -16.52 1.49 13.07
C GLU A 282 -15.83 0.13 12.98
N ILE A 283 -14.63 -0.02 13.51
CA ILE A 283 -13.90 -1.30 13.53
C ILE A 283 -14.55 -2.27 14.49
N LEU A 284 -14.94 -1.76 15.68
CA LEU A 284 -15.58 -2.56 16.71
C LEU A 284 -17.01 -2.98 16.34
N ALA A 285 -17.72 -2.17 15.57
CA ALA A 285 -19.08 -2.49 15.11
C ALA A 285 -19.17 -3.80 14.35
N ASN A 286 -18.11 -4.19 13.65
CA ASN A 286 -18.03 -5.45 12.92
C ASN A 286 -17.93 -6.69 13.84
N LEU A 287 -17.66 -6.48 15.14
CA LEU A 287 -17.65 -7.53 16.15
C LEU A 287 -19.03 -7.80 16.77
N GLY A 288 -20.08 -7.17 16.25
CA GLY A 288 -21.47 -7.33 16.72
C GLY A 288 -21.91 -6.29 17.75
N THR A 289 -23.08 -6.53 18.36
CA THR A 289 -23.73 -5.59 19.32
C THR A 289 -23.00 -5.48 20.65
N ASN A 290 -22.18 -6.46 21.01
CA ASN A 290 -21.34 -6.41 22.20
C ASN A 290 -19.88 -6.73 21.83
N PRO A 291 -19.15 -5.75 21.29
CA PRO A 291 -17.79 -5.98 20.82
C PRO A 291 -16.82 -6.41 21.93
N ILE A 292 -17.06 -6.02 23.18
CA ILE A 292 -16.22 -6.44 24.32
C ILE A 292 -16.37 -7.93 24.57
N ALA A 293 -17.57 -8.48 24.43
CA ALA A 293 -17.81 -9.91 24.60
C ALA A 293 -17.24 -10.75 23.43
N ALA A 294 -17.03 -10.14 22.27
CA ALA A 294 -16.42 -10.79 21.12
C ALA A 294 -14.89 -10.83 21.16
N ILE A 295 -14.26 -10.08 22.09
CA ILE A 295 -12.81 -10.14 22.30
C ILE A 295 -12.49 -11.47 22.99
N ASP A 296 -11.62 -12.26 22.37
CA ASP A 296 -11.19 -13.53 22.95
C ASP A 296 -10.56 -13.31 24.34
N ALA A 297 -11.09 -14.03 25.34
CA ALA A 297 -10.62 -13.94 26.70
C ALA A 297 -9.13 -14.30 26.88
N THR A 298 -8.56 -15.06 25.93
CA THR A 298 -7.12 -15.37 25.91
C THR A 298 -6.27 -14.15 25.61
N GLY A 299 -6.77 -13.17 24.84
CA GLY A 299 -6.10 -11.90 24.58
C GLY A 299 -5.92 -11.03 25.82
N ASN A 300 -6.68 -11.27 26.89
CA ASN A 300 -6.57 -10.55 28.16
C ASN A 300 -5.60 -11.20 29.15
N LYS A 301 -4.93 -12.28 28.77
CA LYS A 301 -3.99 -12.99 29.62
C LYS A 301 -2.56 -12.59 29.31
N TRP A 302 -1.82 -12.24 30.34
CA TRP A 302 -0.37 -12.13 30.24
C TRP A 302 0.24 -13.53 30.29
N TYR A 303 1.03 -13.88 29.28
CA TYR A 303 1.68 -15.17 29.19
C TYR A 303 3.07 -15.08 29.86
N GLU A 304 3.22 -15.74 30.99
CA GLU A 304 4.48 -15.76 31.75
C GLU A 304 5.44 -16.85 31.27
N ASP A 305 4.96 -17.81 30.49
CA ASP A 305 5.78 -18.91 29.97
C ASP A 305 5.92 -18.92 28.46
N SER A 306 7.06 -19.45 27.99
CA SER A 306 7.37 -19.53 26.56
C SER A 306 6.47 -20.51 25.79
N ASN A 307 5.79 -21.45 26.47
CA ASN A 307 4.90 -22.39 25.80
C ASN A 307 3.56 -21.74 25.50
N GLY A 308 3.06 -20.88 26.40
CA GLY A 308 1.88 -20.07 26.13
C GLY A 308 2.07 -19.16 24.90
N ILE A 309 3.24 -18.51 24.79
CA ILE A 309 3.59 -17.66 23.66
C ILE A 309 3.71 -18.48 22.35
N LYS A 310 4.37 -19.65 22.40
CA LYS A 310 4.48 -20.53 21.22
C LYS A 310 3.13 -21.02 20.70
N ASN A 311 2.20 -21.33 21.61
CA ASN A 311 0.85 -21.76 21.24
C ASN A 311 0.02 -20.64 20.61
N LEU A 312 0.25 -19.39 20.97
CA LEU A 312 -0.35 -18.24 20.29
C LEU A 312 0.14 -18.08 18.86
N VAL A 313 1.44 -18.31 18.62
CA VAL A 313 2.04 -18.18 17.30
C VAL A 313 1.72 -19.38 16.39
N ALA A 314 1.57 -20.58 16.96
CA ALA A 314 1.27 -21.81 16.22
C ALA A 314 -0.11 -21.79 15.53
N GLY A 315 -1.04 -20.92 15.96
CA GLY A 315 -2.33 -20.71 15.28
C GLY A 315 -2.27 -19.81 14.03
N TYR A 316 -1.08 -19.31 13.69
CA TYR A 316 -0.87 -18.41 12.53
C TYR A 316 -0.11 -19.07 11.36
N ASN A 317 0.16 -20.37 11.43
CA ASN A 317 0.81 -21.12 10.33
C ASN A 317 -0.21 -21.86 9.47
#